data_450028418d755013e9cc164b635c1010
#
_entry.id   450028418d755013e9cc164b635c1010
#
_cell.length_a   1.000
_cell.length_b   1.000
_cell.length_c   1.000
_cell.angle_alpha   90.00
_cell.angle_beta   90.00
_cell.angle_gamma   90.00
#
_symmetry.space_group_name_H-M   'P 1'
#
loop_
_entity.id
_entity.type
_entity.pdbx_description
1 polymer ?
#
loop_
_entity_poly.entity_id
_entity_poly.type
_entity_poly.pdbx_seq_one_letter_code
_entity_poly.pdbx_strand_id
1 'polypeptide(L)'
;MILVIDNYDSFTWNLVHYLMELGAEVQVVRNDAISAGQAVTSGAKGFLISPGPCTPNEAGISLELVGACADAGLPLLGVCLGHQSIGQHFGGQVVRGGLMHGKTSQVSHDGSGVFAGLPSPFTGTRYHSLIVDAVPDALVVNCTSDDGHVMGFRHRELPIHGVQFHPESIATQHGHAMLANFLRICGMPVKALA
;
A
#
# COMPACT_ATOMS: atom_id res chain seq x y z
N MET A 1 -3.16 -7.13 -15.41
CA MET A 1 -3.70 -7.72 -14.16
C MET A 1 -2.91 -7.19 -12.98
N ILE A 2 -3.59 -6.88 -11.89
CA ILE A 2 -3.00 -6.62 -10.57
C ILE A 2 -3.16 -7.88 -9.72
N LEU A 3 -2.08 -8.33 -9.09
CA LEU A 3 -2.13 -9.41 -8.11
C LEU A 3 -2.24 -8.82 -6.70
N VAL A 4 -3.33 -9.13 -6.01
CA VAL A 4 -3.58 -8.70 -4.64
C VAL A 4 -3.26 -9.84 -3.68
N ILE A 5 -2.40 -9.58 -2.71
CA ILE A 5 -2.10 -10.50 -1.62
C ILE A 5 -3.05 -10.18 -0.47
N ASP A 6 -3.94 -11.12 -0.16
CA ASP A 6 -4.90 -11.00 0.93
C ASP A 6 -4.28 -11.51 2.23
N ASN A 7 -4.06 -10.61 3.17
CA ASN A 7 -3.55 -10.90 4.52
C ASN A 7 -4.69 -11.31 5.49
N TYR A 8 -5.72 -12.03 4.98
CA TYR A 8 -6.86 -12.44 5.79
C TYR A 8 -7.61 -11.26 6.42
N ASP A 9 -7.82 -10.21 5.61
CA ASP A 9 -8.41 -8.97 6.04
C ASP A 9 -9.73 -8.66 5.32
N SER A 10 -10.72 -8.17 6.06
CA SER A 10 -12.04 -7.84 5.51
C SER A 10 -12.02 -6.64 4.56
N PHE A 11 -11.04 -5.74 4.67
CA PHE A 11 -10.90 -4.57 3.81
C PHE A 11 -10.28 -4.87 2.44
N THR A 12 -9.67 -6.05 2.26
CA THR A 12 -9.04 -6.44 0.99
C THR A 12 -10.02 -6.31 -0.19
N TRP A 13 -11.26 -6.74 -0.02
CA TRP A 13 -12.25 -6.72 -1.09
C TRP A 13 -12.69 -5.32 -1.48
N ASN A 14 -12.64 -4.34 -0.59
CA ASN A 14 -12.89 -2.94 -0.94
C ASN A 14 -11.78 -2.40 -1.87
N LEU A 15 -10.52 -2.74 -1.61
CA LEU A 15 -9.40 -2.41 -2.51
C LEU A 15 -9.59 -3.07 -3.88
N VAL A 16 -9.97 -4.34 -3.90
CA VAL A 16 -10.25 -5.09 -5.12
C VAL A 16 -11.37 -4.42 -5.94
N HIS A 17 -12.47 -4.06 -5.28
CA HIS A 17 -13.59 -3.40 -5.95
C HIS A 17 -13.18 -2.06 -6.55
N TYR A 18 -12.42 -1.23 -5.82
CA TYR A 18 -11.93 0.04 -6.34
C TYR A 18 -11.03 -0.13 -7.57
N LEU A 19 -10.13 -1.11 -7.55
CA LEU A 19 -9.28 -1.43 -8.70
C LEU A 19 -10.12 -1.89 -9.91
N MET A 20 -11.13 -2.72 -9.68
CA MET A 20 -12.03 -3.19 -10.74
C MET A 20 -12.89 -2.06 -11.32
N GLU A 21 -13.39 -1.15 -10.49
CA GLU A 21 -14.13 0.05 -10.92
C GLU A 21 -13.26 0.95 -11.81
N LEU A 22 -11.96 1.02 -11.53
CA LEU A 22 -10.96 1.72 -12.33
C LEU A 22 -10.54 0.96 -13.61
N GLY A 23 -11.14 -0.22 -13.85
CA GLY A 23 -10.95 -1.00 -15.08
C GLY A 23 -9.81 -2.01 -15.02
N ALA A 24 -9.21 -2.24 -13.86
CA ALA A 24 -8.15 -3.25 -13.72
C ALA A 24 -8.74 -4.67 -13.64
N GLU A 25 -8.07 -5.60 -14.31
CA GLU A 25 -8.22 -7.03 -14.02
C GLU A 25 -7.45 -7.33 -12.74
N VAL A 26 -8.10 -8.01 -11.79
CA VAL A 26 -7.55 -8.28 -10.44
C VAL A 26 -7.62 -9.78 -10.15
N GLN A 27 -6.52 -10.33 -9.69
CA GLN A 27 -6.46 -11.66 -9.10
C GLN A 27 -6.14 -11.51 -7.60
N VAL A 28 -6.87 -12.23 -6.75
CA VAL A 28 -6.67 -12.25 -5.30
C VAL A 28 -6.13 -13.61 -4.88
N VAL A 29 -5.05 -13.61 -4.12
CA VAL A 29 -4.50 -14.83 -3.50
C VAL A 29 -4.21 -14.57 -2.03
N ARG A 30 -4.42 -15.59 -1.20
CA ARG A 30 -4.07 -15.53 0.22
C ARG A 30 -2.55 -15.49 0.39
N ASN A 31 -2.08 -14.88 1.44
CA ASN A 31 -0.65 -14.68 1.74
C ASN A 31 0.14 -15.97 1.97
N ASP A 32 -0.53 -17.09 2.09
CA ASP A 32 0.04 -18.44 2.29
C ASP A 32 -0.29 -19.41 1.13
N ALA A 33 -0.93 -18.93 0.07
CA ALA A 33 -1.39 -19.78 -1.04
C ALA A 33 -0.33 -20.02 -2.11
N ILE A 34 0.60 -19.09 -2.30
CA ILE A 34 1.68 -19.16 -3.28
C ILE A 34 2.99 -18.63 -2.67
N SER A 35 4.11 -18.92 -3.32
CA SER A 35 5.40 -18.31 -2.96
C SER A 35 5.57 -16.93 -3.59
N ALA A 36 6.48 -16.11 -3.07
CA ALA A 36 6.85 -14.83 -3.66
C ALA A 36 7.38 -15.00 -5.10
N GLY A 37 8.17 -16.05 -5.35
CA GLY A 37 8.66 -16.38 -6.69
C GLY A 37 7.53 -16.70 -7.67
N GLN A 38 6.53 -17.47 -7.26
CA GLN A 38 5.33 -17.72 -8.07
C GLN A 38 4.53 -16.43 -8.33
N ALA A 39 4.43 -15.55 -7.35
CA ALA A 39 3.75 -14.27 -7.51
C ALA A 39 4.42 -13.41 -8.60
N VAL A 40 5.72 -13.18 -8.54
CA VAL A 40 6.43 -12.32 -9.50
C VAL A 40 6.52 -12.92 -10.91
N THR A 41 6.34 -14.24 -11.04
CA THR A 41 6.29 -14.92 -12.35
C THR A 41 4.87 -15.10 -12.89
N SER A 42 3.85 -14.62 -12.18
CA SER A 42 2.43 -14.74 -12.58
C SER A 42 2.04 -13.95 -13.83
N GLY A 43 2.89 -13.04 -14.29
CA GLY A 43 2.57 -12.09 -15.36
C GLY A 43 1.81 -10.86 -14.91
N ALA A 44 1.61 -10.67 -13.61
CA ALA A 44 1.01 -9.45 -13.07
C ALA A 44 1.87 -8.22 -13.39
N LYS A 45 1.21 -7.11 -13.72
CA LYS A 45 1.87 -5.83 -14.00
C LYS A 45 2.13 -5.01 -12.74
N GLY A 46 1.48 -5.35 -11.65
CA GLY A 46 1.65 -4.72 -10.35
C GLY A 46 1.09 -5.59 -9.24
N PHE A 47 1.54 -5.31 -8.04
CA PHE A 47 1.23 -6.06 -6.83
C PHE A 47 0.67 -5.13 -5.76
N LEU A 48 -0.34 -5.61 -5.03
CA LEU A 48 -0.89 -4.90 -3.88
C LEU A 48 -0.85 -5.84 -2.67
N ILE A 49 -0.19 -5.42 -1.60
CA ILE A 49 -0.21 -6.12 -0.32
C ILE A 49 -1.28 -5.46 0.56
N SER A 50 -2.29 -6.22 0.94
CA SER A 50 -3.46 -5.74 1.67
C SER A 50 -3.15 -5.39 3.12
N PRO A 51 -4.05 -4.65 3.79
CA PRO A 51 -4.11 -4.63 5.25
C PRO A 51 -4.17 -6.05 5.83
N GLY A 52 -3.94 -6.17 7.12
CA GLY A 52 -4.05 -7.44 7.82
C GLY A 52 -3.74 -7.31 9.30
N PRO A 53 -3.99 -8.37 10.07
CA PRO A 53 -3.69 -8.42 11.49
C PRO A 53 -2.21 -8.66 11.77
N CYS A 54 -1.81 -8.49 13.03
CA CYS A 54 -0.48 -8.79 13.54
C CYS A 54 0.64 -7.91 12.93
N THR A 55 1.80 -8.50 12.70
CA THR A 55 2.98 -7.81 12.17
C THR A 55 3.40 -8.36 10.81
N PRO A 56 4.30 -7.69 10.08
CA PRO A 56 4.83 -8.25 8.83
C PRO A 56 5.43 -9.65 8.95
N ASN A 57 5.93 -10.02 10.14
CA ASN A 57 6.50 -11.35 10.36
C ASN A 57 5.46 -12.48 10.28
N GLU A 58 4.19 -12.19 10.54
CA GLU A 58 3.08 -13.15 10.46
C GLU A 58 2.24 -12.99 9.17
N ALA A 59 2.71 -12.20 8.22
CA ALA A 59 1.97 -11.87 7.00
C ALA A 59 2.33 -12.76 5.80
N GLY A 60 2.62 -14.04 6.03
CA GLY A 60 2.95 -14.99 4.98
C GLY A 60 4.07 -14.50 4.06
N ILE A 61 3.82 -14.48 2.75
CA ILE A 61 4.80 -14.05 1.74
C ILE A 61 5.05 -12.55 1.67
N SER A 62 4.33 -11.71 2.44
CA SER A 62 4.32 -10.25 2.23
C SER A 62 5.72 -9.63 2.28
N LEU A 63 6.55 -10.00 3.27
CA LEU A 63 7.95 -9.52 3.33
C LEU A 63 8.80 -10.02 2.15
N GLU A 64 8.71 -11.29 1.81
CA GLU A 64 9.48 -11.89 0.71
C GLU A 64 9.04 -11.29 -0.63
N LEU A 65 7.75 -11.00 -0.79
CA LEU A 65 7.22 -10.39 -2.01
C LEU A 65 7.76 -8.96 -2.22
N VAL A 66 7.93 -8.18 -1.16
CA VAL A 66 8.59 -6.86 -1.28
C VAL A 66 9.97 -7.01 -1.89
N GLY A 67 10.78 -7.96 -1.38
CA GLY A 67 12.11 -8.24 -1.91
C GLY A 67 12.08 -8.73 -3.36
N ALA A 68 11.21 -9.66 -3.66
CA ALA A 68 11.07 -10.19 -5.02
C ALA A 68 10.63 -9.11 -6.04
N CYS A 69 9.71 -8.23 -5.66
CA CYS A 69 9.33 -7.08 -6.50
C CYS A 69 10.49 -6.09 -6.67
N ALA A 70 11.25 -5.82 -5.60
CA ALA A 70 12.40 -4.93 -5.66
C ALA A 70 13.47 -5.48 -6.62
N ASP A 71 13.82 -6.75 -6.51
CA ASP A 71 14.80 -7.41 -7.37
C ASP A 71 14.39 -7.43 -8.85
N ALA A 72 13.10 -7.60 -9.11
CA ALA A 72 12.54 -7.64 -10.46
C ALA A 72 12.13 -6.26 -11.01
N GLY A 73 12.22 -5.19 -10.22
CA GLY A 73 11.77 -3.84 -10.62
C GLY A 73 10.26 -3.74 -10.86
N LEU A 74 9.46 -4.55 -10.17
CA LEU A 74 8.01 -4.63 -10.38
C LEU A 74 7.25 -3.66 -9.46
N PRO A 75 6.19 -3.00 -9.98
CA PRO A 75 5.38 -2.08 -9.19
C PRO A 75 4.68 -2.77 -8.00
N LEU A 76 4.76 -2.14 -6.83
CA LEU A 76 4.16 -2.63 -5.60
C LEU A 76 3.52 -1.48 -4.83
N LEU A 77 2.29 -1.70 -4.35
CA LEU A 77 1.64 -0.85 -3.35
C LEU A 77 1.37 -1.66 -2.09
N GLY A 78 1.84 -1.18 -0.95
CA GLY A 78 1.52 -1.74 0.36
C GLY A 78 0.53 -0.85 1.10
N VAL A 79 -0.55 -1.44 1.62
CA VAL A 79 -1.58 -0.74 2.40
C VAL A 79 -1.56 -1.26 3.83
N CYS A 80 -1.44 -0.37 4.80
CA CYS A 80 -1.40 -0.65 6.24
C CYS A 80 -0.33 -1.70 6.58
N LEU A 81 -0.68 -2.95 6.80
CA LEU A 81 0.30 -4.05 7.00
C LEU A 81 1.28 -4.18 5.82
N GLY A 82 0.80 -3.96 4.59
CA GLY A 82 1.66 -3.94 3.40
C GLY A 82 2.67 -2.80 3.41
N HIS A 83 2.28 -1.62 3.86
CA HIS A 83 3.18 -0.48 4.09
C HIS A 83 4.25 -0.83 5.14
N GLN A 84 3.84 -1.43 6.26
CA GLN A 84 4.77 -1.89 7.30
C GLN A 84 5.74 -2.96 6.79
N SER A 85 5.27 -3.87 5.93
CA SER A 85 6.11 -4.88 5.28
C SER A 85 7.19 -4.26 4.40
N ILE A 86 6.85 -3.21 3.65
CA ILE A 86 7.82 -2.44 2.85
C ILE A 86 8.84 -1.77 3.78
N GLY A 87 8.38 -1.06 4.80
CA GLY A 87 9.26 -0.38 5.76
C GLY A 87 10.24 -1.33 6.42
N GLN A 88 9.77 -2.48 6.89
CA GLN A 88 10.59 -3.49 7.54
C GLN A 88 11.59 -4.15 6.57
N HIS A 89 11.15 -4.48 5.35
CA HIS A 89 12.03 -5.10 4.36
C HIS A 89 13.28 -4.25 4.07
N PHE A 90 13.11 -2.94 3.94
CA PHE A 90 14.23 -2.03 3.65
C PHE A 90 15.02 -1.59 4.91
N GLY A 91 14.70 -2.10 6.08
CA GLY A 91 15.47 -1.91 7.32
C GLY A 91 14.85 -0.95 8.32
N GLY A 92 13.63 -0.47 8.08
CA GLY A 92 12.85 0.31 9.05
C GLY A 92 12.34 -0.55 10.22
N GLN A 93 11.88 0.10 11.26
CA GLN A 93 11.32 -0.55 12.44
C GLN A 93 9.81 -0.39 12.47
N VAL A 94 9.11 -1.50 12.76
CA VAL A 94 7.68 -1.51 13.01
C VAL A 94 7.47 -1.50 14.53
N VAL A 95 6.89 -0.40 15.04
CA VAL A 95 6.75 -0.15 16.47
C VAL A 95 5.31 0.26 16.82
N ARG A 96 4.96 0.23 18.10
CA ARG A 96 3.65 0.72 18.56
C ARG A 96 3.62 2.25 18.46
N GLY A 97 2.62 2.77 17.73
CA GLY A 97 2.38 4.20 17.50
C GLY A 97 1.08 4.72 18.10
N GLY A 98 0.53 4.01 19.08
CA GLY A 98 -0.79 4.33 19.63
C GLY A 98 -1.93 3.62 18.90
N LEU A 99 -3.07 3.48 19.59
CA LEU A 99 -4.24 2.78 19.04
C LEU A 99 -5.08 3.72 18.19
N MET A 100 -5.10 3.46 16.86
CA MET A 100 -6.00 4.10 15.91
C MET A 100 -7.00 3.06 15.40
N HIS A 101 -8.28 3.27 15.72
CA HIS A 101 -9.33 2.32 15.34
C HIS A 101 -10.50 3.08 14.73
N GLY A 102 -10.57 3.10 13.41
CA GLY A 102 -11.61 3.83 12.68
C GLY A 102 -11.55 5.34 12.85
N LYS A 103 -10.39 5.89 13.22
CA LYS A 103 -10.19 7.33 13.38
C LYS A 103 -9.73 7.94 12.05
N THR A 104 -10.20 9.14 11.79
CA THR A 104 -9.70 9.95 10.68
C THR A 104 -8.63 10.92 11.16
N SER A 105 -7.65 11.16 10.31
CA SER A 105 -6.60 12.17 10.51
C SER A 105 -6.43 13.00 9.24
N GLN A 106 -5.97 14.23 9.40
CA GLN A 106 -5.48 14.99 8.25
C GLN A 106 -4.10 14.46 7.87
N VAL A 107 -3.93 14.14 6.61
CA VAL A 107 -2.65 13.68 6.06
C VAL A 107 -2.17 14.67 5.02
N SER A 108 -0.91 15.07 5.14
CA SER A 108 -0.25 16.01 4.24
C SER A 108 0.80 15.27 3.41
N HIS A 109 0.87 15.54 2.11
CA HIS A 109 1.78 14.86 1.19
C HIS A 109 2.52 15.84 0.27
N ASP A 110 3.59 15.38 -0.37
CA ASP A 110 4.43 16.15 -1.28
C ASP A 110 4.00 16.07 -2.75
N GLY A 111 2.93 15.34 -3.05
CA GLY A 111 2.41 15.16 -4.42
C GLY A 111 3.16 14.11 -5.24
N SER A 112 4.09 13.36 -4.67
CA SER A 112 4.83 12.32 -5.39
C SER A 112 4.15 10.95 -5.34
N GLY A 113 4.47 10.09 -6.32
CA GLY A 113 4.00 8.71 -6.38
C GLY A 113 2.48 8.62 -6.49
N VAL A 114 1.86 7.86 -5.58
CA VAL A 114 0.40 7.67 -5.58
C VAL A 114 -0.39 8.94 -5.23
N PHE A 115 0.27 9.97 -4.73
CA PHE A 115 -0.34 11.26 -4.38
C PHE A 115 -0.32 12.28 -5.51
N ALA A 116 0.16 11.92 -6.69
CA ALA A 116 0.27 12.85 -7.82
C ALA A 116 -1.08 13.48 -8.18
N GLY A 117 -1.12 14.81 -8.22
CA GLY A 117 -2.30 15.59 -8.57
C GLY A 117 -3.41 15.64 -7.52
N LEU A 118 -3.18 15.10 -6.32
CA LEU A 118 -4.17 15.14 -5.24
C LEU A 118 -4.03 16.41 -4.39
N PRO A 119 -5.16 16.90 -3.83
CA PRO A 119 -5.11 17.98 -2.83
C PRO A 119 -4.36 17.55 -1.56
N SER A 120 -3.69 18.50 -0.91
CA SER A 120 -3.05 18.28 0.38
C SER A 120 -3.35 19.47 1.30
N PRO A 121 -3.73 19.25 2.57
CA PRO A 121 -4.02 17.94 3.19
C PRO A 121 -5.35 17.34 2.72
N PHE A 122 -5.56 16.07 3.06
CA PHE A 122 -6.85 15.41 2.93
C PHE A 122 -7.12 14.48 4.12
N THR A 123 -8.35 14.00 4.26
CA THR A 123 -8.74 13.10 5.34
C THR A 123 -8.44 11.66 4.98
N GLY A 124 -7.67 10.98 5.84
CA GLY A 124 -7.37 9.54 5.75
C GLY A 124 -7.90 8.76 6.95
N THR A 125 -8.41 7.57 6.72
CA THR A 125 -8.90 6.66 7.77
C THR A 125 -7.78 5.76 8.26
N ARG A 126 -7.66 5.62 9.57
CA ARG A 126 -6.59 4.87 10.23
C ARG A 126 -7.19 3.73 11.06
N TYR A 127 -6.66 2.51 10.83
CA TYR A 127 -6.98 1.29 11.60
C TYR A 127 -5.69 0.57 11.94
N HIS A 128 -4.83 1.18 12.79
CA HIS A 128 -3.54 0.59 13.12
C HIS A 128 -3.11 0.92 14.54
N SER A 129 -2.36 0.02 15.15
CA SER A 129 -1.63 0.24 16.40
C SER A 129 -0.12 0.28 16.19
N LEU A 130 0.32 -0.15 15.00
CA LEU A 130 1.72 -0.17 14.59
C LEU A 130 1.98 0.90 13.53
N ILE A 131 3.18 1.44 13.55
CA ILE A 131 3.71 2.41 12.60
C ILE A 131 5.11 2.02 12.17
N VAL A 132 5.56 2.55 11.03
CA VAL A 132 6.96 2.47 10.64
C VAL A 132 7.69 3.66 11.25
N ASP A 133 8.67 3.35 12.07
CA ASP A 133 9.64 4.32 12.63
C ASP A 133 11.02 4.08 12.02
N ALA A 134 11.94 5.03 12.19
CA ALA A 134 13.28 4.93 11.64
C ALA A 134 13.26 4.54 10.14
N VAL A 135 12.55 5.32 9.31
CA VAL A 135 12.42 5.07 7.88
C VAL A 135 13.82 5.03 7.24
N PRO A 136 14.17 3.94 6.54
CA PRO A 136 15.51 3.78 5.98
C PRO A 136 15.74 4.69 4.76
N ASP A 137 17.01 4.97 4.45
CA ASP A 137 17.41 5.88 3.36
C ASP A 137 16.91 5.47 1.97
N ALA A 138 16.63 4.18 1.75
CA ALA A 138 16.06 3.71 0.49
C ALA A 138 14.65 4.24 0.24
N LEU A 139 13.94 4.64 1.30
CA LEU A 139 12.58 5.16 1.25
C LEU A 139 12.55 6.67 1.47
N VAL A 140 11.67 7.34 0.76
CA VAL A 140 11.37 8.77 0.92
C VAL A 140 9.99 8.90 1.53
N VAL A 141 9.90 9.49 2.73
CA VAL A 141 8.61 9.84 3.33
C VAL A 141 7.95 10.90 2.47
N ASN A 142 6.76 10.63 1.99
CA ASN A 142 6.00 11.54 1.13
C ASN A 142 4.61 11.90 1.69
N CYS A 143 4.25 11.34 2.85
CA CYS A 143 2.99 11.64 3.54
C CYS A 143 3.14 11.48 5.05
N THR A 144 2.62 12.45 5.80
CA THR A 144 2.59 12.44 7.27
C THR A 144 1.22 12.85 7.78
N SER A 145 0.84 12.34 8.95
CA SER A 145 -0.38 12.78 9.65
C SER A 145 -0.13 14.03 10.50
N ASP A 146 -1.22 14.67 10.93
CA ASP A 146 -1.21 15.84 11.80
C ASP A 146 -0.59 15.57 13.19
N ASP A 147 -0.57 14.30 13.64
CA ASP A 147 0.14 13.87 14.84
C ASP A 147 1.61 13.48 14.59
N GLY A 148 2.12 13.71 13.38
CA GLY A 148 3.54 13.55 13.02
C GLY A 148 3.96 12.14 12.64
N HIS A 149 3.04 11.17 12.51
CA HIS A 149 3.39 9.83 12.09
C HIS A 149 3.58 9.75 10.57
N VAL A 150 4.47 8.86 10.13
CA VAL A 150 4.64 8.53 8.71
C VAL A 150 3.39 7.82 8.21
N MET A 151 2.75 8.40 7.22
CA MET A 151 1.53 7.89 6.59
C MET A 151 1.74 7.42 5.16
N GLY A 152 2.88 7.69 4.58
CA GLY A 152 3.25 7.23 3.25
C GLY A 152 4.73 7.39 2.98
N PHE A 153 5.23 6.50 2.12
CA PHE A 153 6.56 6.62 1.54
C PHE A 153 6.61 5.98 0.15
N ARG A 154 7.65 6.28 -0.57
CA ARG A 154 8.00 5.61 -1.82
C ARG A 154 9.47 5.22 -1.81
N HIS A 155 9.83 4.20 -2.57
CA HIS A 155 11.23 3.91 -2.82
C HIS A 155 11.85 5.03 -3.70
N ARG A 156 13.13 5.31 -3.50
CA ARG A 156 13.84 6.38 -4.25
C ARG A 156 13.88 6.10 -5.74
N GLU A 157 14.07 4.87 -6.14
CA GLU A 157 14.34 4.47 -7.53
C GLU A 157 13.33 3.45 -8.06
N LEU A 158 12.80 2.58 -7.20
CA LEU A 158 11.89 1.50 -7.59
C LEU A 158 10.43 1.94 -7.53
N PRO A 159 9.54 1.34 -8.32
CA PRO A 159 8.10 1.66 -8.30
C PRO A 159 7.38 1.00 -7.10
N ILE A 160 7.92 1.20 -5.90
CA ILE A 160 7.41 0.64 -4.64
C ILE A 160 6.89 1.78 -3.77
N HIS A 161 5.63 1.65 -3.35
CA HIS A 161 4.91 2.67 -2.62
C HIS A 161 4.19 2.06 -1.42
N GLY A 162 4.07 2.82 -0.33
CA GLY A 162 3.34 2.40 0.86
C GLY A 162 2.47 3.52 1.40
N VAL A 163 1.28 3.17 1.88
CA VAL A 163 0.38 4.05 2.64
C VAL A 163 -0.07 3.35 3.92
N GLN A 164 0.02 4.05 5.05
CA GLN A 164 -0.37 3.49 6.35
C GLN A 164 -1.88 3.53 6.56
N PHE A 165 -2.55 4.53 6.01
CA PHE A 165 -4.00 4.69 6.09
C PHE A 165 -4.71 3.81 5.04
N HIS A 166 -6.04 3.79 5.09
CA HIS A 166 -6.89 2.94 4.26
C HIS A 166 -7.51 3.73 3.11
N PRO A 167 -6.97 3.69 1.88
CA PRO A 167 -7.56 4.38 0.72
C PRO A 167 -8.93 3.82 0.33
N GLU A 168 -9.23 2.58 0.67
CA GLU A 168 -10.49 1.89 0.39
C GLU A 168 -11.62 2.23 1.34
N SER A 169 -11.32 2.92 2.44
CA SER A 169 -12.34 3.35 3.39
C SER A 169 -13.18 4.49 2.79
N ILE A 170 -14.50 4.42 2.96
CA ILE A 170 -15.42 5.46 2.50
C ILE A 170 -15.14 6.83 3.15
N ALA A 171 -14.55 6.84 4.33
CA ALA A 171 -14.18 8.07 5.03
C ALA A 171 -12.81 8.62 4.60
N THR A 172 -12.07 7.92 3.76
CA THR A 172 -10.84 8.42 3.14
C THR A 172 -11.17 9.18 1.87
N GLN A 173 -10.69 10.42 1.78
CA GLN A 173 -10.82 11.22 0.56
C GLN A 173 -9.83 10.74 -0.50
N HIS A 174 -10.20 10.84 -1.77
CA HIS A 174 -9.35 10.56 -2.93
C HIS A 174 -8.81 9.13 -3.05
N GLY A 175 -9.43 8.13 -2.39
CA GLY A 175 -8.97 6.74 -2.43
C GLY A 175 -8.88 6.17 -3.84
N HIS A 176 -9.90 6.34 -4.66
CA HIS A 176 -9.89 5.91 -6.06
C HIS A 176 -8.78 6.60 -6.87
N ALA A 177 -8.56 7.89 -6.65
CA ALA A 177 -7.52 8.62 -7.36
C ALA A 177 -6.10 8.13 -7.02
N MET A 178 -5.85 7.75 -5.76
CA MET A 178 -4.58 7.11 -5.35
C MET A 178 -4.38 5.76 -6.05
N LEU A 179 -5.42 4.92 -6.08
CA LEU A 179 -5.35 3.63 -6.78
C LEU A 179 -5.22 3.81 -8.30
N ALA A 180 -5.86 4.83 -8.87
CA ALA A 180 -5.68 5.20 -10.28
C ALA A 180 -4.22 5.58 -10.58
N ASN A 181 -3.59 6.34 -9.69
CA ASN A 181 -2.17 6.68 -9.81
C ASN A 181 -1.29 5.41 -9.74
N PHE A 182 -1.61 4.49 -8.85
CA PHE A 182 -0.90 3.21 -8.80
C PHE A 182 -1.04 2.41 -10.10
N LEU A 183 -2.25 2.33 -10.68
CA LEU A 183 -2.44 1.67 -11.98
C LEU A 183 -1.60 2.32 -13.08
N ARG A 184 -1.48 3.65 -13.10
CA ARG A 184 -0.61 4.36 -14.04
C ARG A 184 0.88 4.01 -13.83
N ILE A 185 1.31 3.92 -12.57
CA ILE A 185 2.67 3.46 -12.22
C ILE A 185 2.91 2.04 -12.76
N CYS A 186 1.89 1.18 -12.75
CA CYS A 186 1.94 -0.15 -13.36
C CYS A 186 1.90 -0.16 -14.90
N GLY A 187 1.80 1.01 -15.54
CA GLY A 187 1.64 1.12 -17.00
C GLY A 187 0.28 0.60 -17.51
N MET A 188 -0.73 0.61 -16.66
CA MET A 188 -2.08 0.14 -16.98
C MET A 188 -3.00 1.31 -17.34
N PRO A 189 -3.97 1.10 -18.27
CA PRO A 189 -5.00 2.09 -18.52
C PRO A 189 -5.90 2.25 -17.30
N VAL A 190 -6.44 3.45 -17.11
CA VAL A 190 -7.38 3.77 -16.04
C VAL A 190 -8.70 4.22 -16.65
N LYS A 191 -9.78 3.56 -16.26
CA LYS A 191 -11.13 3.94 -16.63
C LYS A 191 -11.58 5.13 -15.79
N ALA A 192 -12.15 6.16 -16.44
CA ALA A 192 -12.79 7.25 -15.73
C ALA A 192 -14.01 6.75 -14.95
N LEU A 193 -14.14 7.18 -13.70
CA LEU A 193 -15.35 6.94 -12.92
C LEU A 193 -16.45 7.88 -13.40
N ALA A 194 -17.66 7.38 -13.48
CA ALA A 194 -18.84 8.15 -13.87
C ALA A 194 -19.24 9.16 -12.82
#